data_a69d8d4c712693e7174ecb654a07ee28
#
_entry.id   a69d8d4c712693e7174ecb654a07ee28
#
_cell.length_a   1.000
_cell.length_b   1.000
_cell.length_c   1.000
_cell.angle_alpha   90.00
_cell.angle_beta   90.00
_cell.angle_gamma   90.00
#
_symmetry.space_group_name_H-M   'P 1'
#
loop_
_entity.id
_entity.type
_entity.pdbx_description
1 polymer ?
#
loop_
_entity_poly.entity_id
_entity_poly.type
_entity_poly.pdbx_seq_one_letter_code
_entity_poly.pdbx_strand_id
1 'polypeptide(L)'
;PQLKQWSELPLAGALAPGDAVQPVTGGWRTAGRPVPHLSSCVNCLLCWLYCPDSAIVLDGETFSGIDYDFCKGCELCVEVCPTGALVMEPEA
;
A
#
# COMPACT_ATOMS: atom_id res chain seq x y z
N PRO A 1 -26.92 -13.49 1.81
CA PRO A 1 -26.44 -13.20 0.48
C PRO A 1 -26.92 -14.25 -0.51
N GLN A 2 -27.31 -13.81 -1.66
CA GLN A 2 -27.74 -14.70 -2.73
C GLN A 2 -26.55 -15.14 -3.55
N LEU A 3 -26.50 -16.43 -3.84
CA LEU A 3 -25.46 -16.95 -4.73
C LEU A 3 -25.89 -16.73 -6.19
N LYS A 4 -24.96 -16.29 -7.00
CA LYS A 4 -25.20 -16.12 -8.43
C LYS A 4 -25.24 -17.47 -9.13
N GLN A 5 -26.01 -17.54 -10.19
CA GLN A 5 -25.97 -18.70 -11.07
C GLN A 5 -24.65 -18.74 -11.82
N TRP A 6 -24.23 -19.93 -12.25
CA TRP A 6 -22.92 -20.09 -12.91
C TRP A 6 -22.80 -19.20 -14.17
N SER A 7 -23.91 -18.98 -14.89
CA SER A 7 -23.90 -18.15 -16.11
C SER A 7 -23.76 -16.66 -15.83
N GLU A 8 -23.98 -16.22 -14.59
CA GLU A 8 -23.84 -14.83 -14.16
C GLU A 8 -22.45 -14.52 -13.61
N LEU A 9 -21.60 -15.53 -13.43
CA LEU A 9 -20.27 -15.34 -12.90
C LEU A 9 -19.33 -14.75 -13.95
N PRO A 10 -18.34 -13.94 -13.51
CA PRO A 10 -17.36 -13.41 -14.45
C PRO A 10 -16.56 -14.51 -15.10
N LEU A 11 -16.25 -14.33 -16.39
CA LEU A 11 -15.48 -15.31 -17.14
C LEU A 11 -14.08 -15.47 -16.54
N ALA A 12 -13.66 -16.73 -16.35
CA ALA A 12 -12.35 -17.09 -15.80
C ALA A 12 -12.09 -16.55 -14.39
N GLY A 13 -13.15 -16.20 -13.64
CA GLY A 13 -13.00 -15.68 -12.29
C GLY A 13 -12.46 -14.25 -12.21
N ALA A 14 -12.39 -13.54 -13.34
CA ALA A 14 -11.93 -12.16 -13.35
C ALA A 14 -13.02 -11.21 -12.85
N LEU A 15 -12.72 -10.43 -11.82
CA LEU A 15 -13.65 -9.45 -11.27
C LEU A 15 -13.28 -8.05 -11.76
N ALA A 16 -14.28 -7.30 -12.24
CA ALA A 16 -14.07 -5.91 -12.62
C ALA A 16 -13.87 -5.05 -11.35
N PRO A 17 -13.12 -3.96 -11.44
CA PRO A 17 -12.83 -3.12 -10.25
C PRO A 17 -14.08 -2.59 -9.52
N GLY A 18 -15.21 -2.41 -10.18
CA GLY A 18 -16.43 -1.96 -9.53
C GLY A 18 -17.27 -3.07 -8.93
N ASP A 19 -16.99 -4.32 -9.26
CA ASP A 19 -17.84 -5.47 -8.90
C ASP A 19 -17.38 -6.18 -7.62
N ALA A 20 -16.20 -5.83 -7.11
CA ALA A 20 -15.64 -6.48 -5.93
C ALA A 20 -15.37 -5.45 -4.83
N VAL A 21 -15.59 -5.88 -3.58
CA VAL A 21 -15.20 -5.09 -2.41
C VAL A 21 -13.69 -5.24 -2.23
N GLN A 22 -12.97 -4.13 -2.31
CA GLN A 22 -11.52 -4.13 -2.08
C GLN A 22 -11.26 -4.17 -0.58
N PRO A 23 -10.57 -5.20 -0.07
CA PRO A 23 -10.26 -5.23 1.35
C PRO A 23 -9.24 -4.15 1.71
N VAL A 24 -9.46 -3.47 2.83
CA VAL A 24 -8.51 -2.49 3.36
C VAL A 24 -7.46 -3.25 4.16
N THR A 25 -6.29 -3.48 3.56
CA THR A 25 -5.26 -4.34 4.14
C THR A 25 -4.45 -3.66 5.24
N GLY A 26 -4.65 -2.37 5.47
CA GLY A 26 -3.97 -1.65 6.54
C GLY A 26 -4.19 -2.22 7.93
N GLY A 27 -5.30 -2.92 8.15
CA GLY A 27 -5.57 -3.60 9.41
C GLY A 27 -4.67 -4.79 9.70
N TRP A 28 -3.89 -5.23 8.72
CA TRP A 28 -2.98 -6.38 8.87
C TRP A 28 -1.63 -6.00 9.48
N ARG A 29 -1.37 -4.70 9.67
CA ARG A 29 -0.10 -4.27 10.28
C ARG A 29 0.01 -4.76 11.71
N THR A 30 1.15 -5.35 12.05
CA THR A 30 1.41 -5.88 13.40
C THR A 30 2.65 -5.26 14.05
N ALA A 31 3.64 -4.87 13.26
CA ALA A 31 4.91 -4.36 13.76
C ALA A 31 4.96 -2.83 13.85
N GLY A 32 3.91 -2.15 13.40
CA GLY A 32 3.88 -0.71 13.32
C GLY A 32 3.72 -0.24 11.88
N ARG A 33 3.88 1.06 11.66
CA ARG A 33 3.71 1.66 10.34
C ARG A 33 4.94 2.50 9.99
N PRO A 34 5.28 2.61 8.69
CA PRO A 34 6.34 3.53 8.28
C PRO A 34 5.83 4.97 8.34
N VAL A 35 6.67 5.86 8.89
CA VAL A 35 6.36 7.29 8.97
C VAL A 35 7.40 8.04 8.15
N PRO A 36 6.99 8.84 7.16
CA PRO A 36 7.93 9.57 6.33
C PRO A 36 8.42 10.85 7.00
N HIS A 37 9.71 11.12 6.86
CA HIS A 37 10.32 12.39 7.24
C HIS A 37 10.72 13.11 5.94
N LEU A 38 9.84 13.98 5.44
CA LEU A 38 10.01 14.60 4.13
C LEU A 38 11.28 15.43 4.02
N SER A 39 11.78 15.96 5.13
CA SER A 39 13.01 16.73 5.12
C SER A 39 14.25 15.91 4.71
N SER A 40 14.20 14.60 4.90
CA SER A 40 15.27 13.68 4.52
C SER A 40 15.01 12.98 3.18
N CYS A 41 13.84 13.16 2.61
CA CYS A 41 13.44 12.49 1.38
C CYS A 41 14.10 13.14 0.16
N VAL A 42 14.73 12.33 -0.68
CA VAL A 42 15.38 12.79 -1.92
C VAL A 42 14.62 12.40 -3.18
N ASN A 43 13.39 11.91 -3.03
CA ASN A 43 12.52 11.52 -4.15
C ASN A 43 13.13 10.48 -5.09
N CYS A 44 13.89 9.54 -4.55
CA CYS A 44 14.43 8.45 -5.35
C CYS A 44 13.38 7.43 -5.78
N LEU A 45 12.22 7.43 -5.11
CA LEU A 45 11.06 6.58 -5.38
C LEU A 45 11.31 5.07 -5.26
N LEU A 46 12.37 4.66 -4.58
CA LEU A 46 12.59 3.24 -4.32
C LEU A 46 11.50 2.63 -3.46
N CYS A 47 10.99 3.40 -2.47
CA CYS A 47 9.86 2.95 -1.65
C CYS A 47 8.62 2.65 -2.51
N TRP A 48 8.32 3.53 -3.47
CA TRP A 48 7.21 3.32 -4.39
C TRP A 48 7.42 2.08 -5.25
N LEU A 49 8.63 1.87 -5.75
CA LEU A 49 8.96 0.75 -6.60
C LEU A 49 8.84 -0.58 -5.86
N TYR A 50 9.23 -0.63 -4.60
CA TYR A 50 9.27 -1.87 -3.82
C TYR A 50 8.02 -2.13 -2.98
N CYS A 51 7.08 -1.19 -2.90
CA CYS A 51 5.87 -1.40 -2.10
C CYS A 51 4.98 -2.48 -2.74
N PRO A 52 4.76 -3.62 -2.07
CA PRO A 52 3.97 -4.70 -2.65
C PRO A 52 2.48 -4.38 -2.77
N ASP A 53 1.98 -3.44 -1.97
CA ASP A 53 0.58 -3.06 -1.98
C ASP A 53 0.32 -1.73 -2.68
N SER A 54 1.34 -1.15 -3.29
CA SER A 54 1.24 0.15 -3.96
C SER A 54 0.66 1.23 -3.06
N ALA A 55 1.03 1.21 -1.78
CA ALA A 55 0.51 2.13 -0.78
C ALA A 55 1.24 3.47 -0.75
N ILE A 56 2.29 3.63 -1.52
CA ILE A 56 3.03 4.90 -1.60
C ILE A 56 2.30 5.83 -2.56
N VAL A 57 1.95 7.03 -2.07
CA VAL A 57 1.21 8.02 -2.83
C VAL A 57 2.19 9.03 -3.43
N LEU A 58 2.06 9.27 -4.73
CA LEU A 58 2.89 10.24 -5.45
C LEU A 58 2.03 11.41 -5.88
N ASP A 59 2.63 12.62 -5.85
CA ASP A 59 2.06 13.82 -6.46
C ASP A 59 2.91 14.11 -7.69
N GLY A 60 2.45 13.65 -8.85
CA GLY A 60 3.28 13.65 -10.05
C GLY A 60 4.46 12.71 -9.90
N GLU A 61 5.66 13.25 -9.87
CA GLU A 61 6.89 12.48 -9.70
C GLU A 61 7.50 12.65 -8.30
N THR A 62 6.75 13.25 -7.38
CA THR A 62 7.22 13.57 -6.03
C THR A 62 6.52 12.71 -5.00
N PHE A 63 7.27 12.20 -4.03
CA PHE A 63 6.71 11.45 -2.92
C PHE A 63 5.76 12.34 -2.11
N SER A 64 4.52 11.90 -1.94
CA SER A 64 3.49 12.63 -1.21
C SER A 64 3.23 12.05 0.18
N GLY A 65 3.19 10.73 0.30
CA GLY A 65 2.89 10.10 1.57
C GLY A 65 2.62 8.62 1.41
N ILE A 66 1.97 8.04 2.42
CA ILE A 66 1.65 6.62 2.46
C ILE A 66 0.15 6.46 2.70
N ASP A 67 -0.49 5.63 1.89
CA ASP A 67 -1.89 5.27 2.09
C ASP A 67 -1.97 4.13 3.12
N TYR A 68 -2.22 4.49 4.37
CA TYR A 68 -2.26 3.52 5.46
C TYR A 68 -3.45 2.56 5.39
N ASP A 69 -4.43 2.84 4.55
CA ASP A 69 -5.54 1.91 4.33
C ASP A 69 -5.06 0.62 3.66
N PHE A 70 -3.98 0.69 2.89
CA PHE A 70 -3.44 -0.46 2.16
C PHE A 70 -2.03 -0.86 2.60
N CYS A 71 -1.34 -0.04 3.37
CA CYS A 71 -0.02 -0.36 3.88
C CYS A 71 -0.10 -1.49 4.90
N LYS A 72 0.63 -2.58 4.67
CA LYS A 72 0.63 -3.72 5.58
C LYS A 72 1.83 -3.79 6.52
N GLY A 73 2.69 -2.77 6.51
CA GLY A 73 3.81 -2.71 7.45
C GLY A 73 4.95 -3.69 7.17
N CYS A 74 5.17 -4.02 5.89
CA CYS A 74 6.18 -5.01 5.50
C CYS A 74 7.63 -4.54 5.66
N GLU A 75 7.85 -3.24 5.90
CA GLU A 75 9.16 -2.61 6.10
C GLU A 75 10.06 -2.52 4.86
N LEU A 76 9.61 -2.97 3.71
CA LEU A 76 10.44 -2.92 2.49
C LEU A 76 10.82 -1.48 2.12
N CYS A 77 9.88 -0.56 2.21
CA CYS A 77 10.14 0.85 1.91
C CYS A 77 11.18 1.45 2.85
N VAL A 78 11.15 1.06 4.12
CA VAL A 78 12.13 1.52 5.12
C VAL A 78 13.52 0.97 4.79
N GLU A 79 13.59 -0.31 4.43
CA GLU A 79 14.86 -0.97 4.12
C GLU A 79 15.54 -0.41 2.87
N VAL A 80 14.75 -0.02 1.85
CA VAL A 80 15.32 0.46 0.59
C VAL A 80 15.56 1.97 0.56
N CYS A 81 15.10 2.71 1.59
CA CYS A 81 15.29 4.16 1.62
C CYS A 81 16.75 4.52 1.89
N PRO A 82 17.45 5.14 0.93
CA PRO A 82 18.89 5.39 1.06
C PRO A 82 19.24 6.48 2.09
N THR A 83 18.28 7.37 2.39
CA THR A 83 18.51 8.47 3.33
C THR A 83 17.90 8.24 4.70
N GLY A 84 17.22 7.12 4.90
CA GLY A 84 16.53 6.84 6.15
C GLY A 84 15.34 7.75 6.41
N ALA A 85 14.71 8.26 5.35
CA ALA A 85 13.57 9.16 5.47
C ALA A 85 12.30 8.45 5.99
N LEU A 86 12.26 7.13 5.91
CA LEU A 86 11.15 6.33 6.41
C LEU A 86 11.60 5.57 7.66
N VAL A 87 10.84 5.70 8.73
CA VAL A 87 11.12 5.06 10.00
C VAL A 87 9.87 4.34 10.47
N MET A 88 10.02 3.12 10.98
CA MET A 88 8.89 2.39 11.55
C MET A 88 8.56 2.92 12.94
N GLU A 89 7.30 3.24 13.17
CA GLU A 89 6.80 3.66 14.47
C GLU A 89 5.67 2.72 14.91
N PRO A 90 5.60 2.40 16.21
CA PRO A 90 4.51 1.54 16.69
C PRO A 90 3.17 2.23 16.56
N GLU A 91 2.15 1.45 16.20
CA GLU A 91 0.76 1.92 16.22
C GLU A 91 0.12 1.55 17.56
N ALA A 92 -0.51 2.53 18.13
CA ALA A 92 -1.24 2.31 19.37
C ALA A 92 -2.62 1.70 19.12
#